data_3bd6958826495c15d46650e6a0b828ad
#
_entry.id   3bd6958826495c15d46650e6a0b828ad
#
_cell.length_a   1.000
_cell.length_b   1.000
_cell.length_c   1.000
_cell.angle_alpha   90.00
_cell.angle_beta   90.00
_cell.angle_gamma   90.00
#
_symmetry.space_group_name_H-M   'P 1'
#
loop_
_entity.id
_entity.type
_entity.pdbx_description
1 polymer ?
#
loop_
_entity_poly.entity_id
_entity_poly.type
_entity_poly.pdbx_seq_one_letter_code
_entity_poly.pdbx_strand_id
1 'polypeptide(L)'
;QRVAFITMIGGGFGFAFGNFLQILGNILQIDFNMWNVMEYSIGFFGGLSLAYSIFTSPWPKNIETPKPWENRVLLLLALVFIPLVVFQQSLTIPVLIERLGKSGIDEKTAMLSSIISGLLICLIIIFYVVKFEKSKFIFTKNTVLVVFITFISVYVAVSFIVSGVFAGKLPFNHVLYVVNIVVVLFLLRFVQNPFVMKIITDLKINHLRFLATILVIIVLLALLLVNIHGELNGFHNRFE
;
A
#
# COMPACT_ATOMS: atom_id res chain seq x y z
N GLN A 1 8.46 -11.58 16.73
CA GLN A 1 8.10 -12.79 15.97
C GLN A 1 6.59 -12.87 15.70
N ARG A 2 5.71 -12.74 16.74
CA ARG A 2 4.24 -12.82 16.57
C ARG A 2 3.68 -11.83 15.56
N VAL A 3 4.07 -10.56 15.63
CA VAL A 3 3.62 -9.52 14.70
C VAL A 3 3.97 -9.90 13.26
N ALA A 4 5.25 -10.24 13.02
CA ALA A 4 5.70 -10.63 11.68
C ALA A 4 4.93 -11.86 11.15
N PHE A 5 4.72 -12.87 11.99
CA PHE A 5 4.01 -14.08 11.60
C PHE A 5 2.55 -13.83 11.23
N ILE A 6 1.80 -13.07 12.05
CA ILE A 6 0.39 -12.74 11.78
C ILE A 6 0.28 -11.87 10.53
N THR A 7 1.19 -10.89 10.35
CA THR A 7 1.19 -10.03 9.16
C THR A 7 1.50 -10.81 7.88
N MET A 8 2.45 -11.74 7.95
CA MET A 8 2.77 -12.63 6.83
C MET A 8 1.57 -13.49 6.42
N ILE A 9 0.86 -14.08 7.38
CA ILE A 9 -0.35 -14.87 7.10
C ILE A 9 -1.43 -13.99 6.48
N GLY A 10 -1.67 -12.79 7.01
CA GLY A 10 -2.68 -11.89 6.47
C GLY A 10 -2.35 -11.40 5.07
N GLY A 11 -1.09 -11.08 4.79
CA GLY A 11 -0.63 -10.72 3.45
C GLY A 11 -0.77 -11.89 2.48
N GLY A 12 -0.36 -13.10 2.87
CA GLY A 12 -0.51 -14.32 2.07
C GLY A 12 -1.97 -14.66 1.78
N PHE A 13 -2.84 -14.55 2.79
CA PHE A 13 -4.28 -14.72 2.59
C PHE A 13 -4.85 -13.66 1.64
N GLY A 14 -4.47 -12.40 1.80
CA GLY A 14 -4.90 -11.31 0.93
C GLY A 14 -4.50 -11.54 -0.52
N PHE A 15 -3.30 -12.07 -0.77
CA PHE A 15 -2.84 -12.45 -2.09
C PHE A 15 -3.67 -13.59 -2.67
N ALA A 16 -3.87 -14.68 -1.92
CA ALA A 16 -4.66 -15.84 -2.38
C ALA A 16 -6.11 -15.46 -2.65
N PHE A 17 -6.75 -14.72 -1.74
CA PHE A 17 -8.12 -14.26 -1.90
C PHE A 17 -8.26 -13.25 -3.04
N GLY A 18 -7.30 -12.35 -3.20
CA GLY A 18 -7.27 -11.39 -4.30
C GLY A 18 -7.16 -12.07 -5.67
N ASN A 19 -6.29 -13.07 -5.81
CA ASN A 19 -6.21 -13.88 -7.02
C ASN A 19 -7.52 -14.63 -7.29
N PHE A 20 -8.16 -15.19 -6.25
CA PHE A 20 -9.48 -15.78 -6.39
C PHE A 20 -10.50 -14.80 -6.97
N LEU A 21 -10.58 -13.58 -6.42
CA LEU A 21 -11.48 -12.54 -6.93
C LEU A 21 -11.13 -12.13 -8.36
N GLN A 22 -9.84 -12.04 -8.70
CA GLN A 22 -9.38 -11.71 -10.05
C GLN A 22 -9.85 -12.75 -11.06
N ILE A 23 -9.67 -14.03 -10.76
CA ILE A 23 -10.09 -15.13 -11.63
C ILE A 23 -11.63 -15.16 -11.75
N LEU A 24 -12.33 -15.03 -10.63
CA LEU A 24 -13.79 -14.99 -10.60
C LEU A 24 -14.35 -13.83 -11.44
N GLY A 25 -13.75 -12.64 -11.33
CA GLY A 25 -14.12 -11.48 -12.13
C GLY A 25 -13.91 -11.69 -13.62
N ASN A 26 -12.82 -12.37 -14.01
CA ASN A 26 -12.55 -12.71 -15.40
C ASN A 26 -13.58 -13.74 -15.94
N ILE A 27 -13.94 -14.75 -15.14
CA ILE A 27 -14.96 -15.74 -15.51
C ILE A 27 -16.33 -15.09 -15.70
N LEU A 28 -16.70 -14.20 -14.78
CA LEU A 28 -17.97 -13.47 -14.81
C LEU A 28 -17.98 -12.30 -15.80
N GLN A 29 -16.87 -12.09 -16.54
CA GLN A 29 -16.70 -10.99 -17.49
C GLN A 29 -17.03 -9.61 -16.89
N ILE A 30 -16.63 -9.40 -15.65
CA ILE A 30 -16.83 -8.12 -14.95
C ILE A 30 -15.91 -7.08 -15.60
N ASP A 31 -16.50 -6.02 -16.16
CA ASP A 31 -15.76 -4.92 -16.78
C ASP A 31 -15.17 -3.99 -15.70
N PHE A 32 -14.22 -4.53 -14.95
CA PHE A 32 -13.48 -3.83 -13.92
C PHE A 32 -12.02 -4.33 -13.87
N ASN A 33 -11.10 -3.48 -13.49
CA ASN A 33 -9.70 -3.89 -13.34
C ASN A 33 -9.53 -4.82 -12.13
N MET A 34 -9.74 -6.11 -12.33
CA MET A 34 -9.66 -7.15 -11.30
C MET A 34 -8.24 -7.32 -10.74
N TRP A 35 -7.21 -6.90 -11.47
CA TRP A 35 -5.84 -6.82 -10.94
C TRP A 35 -5.75 -5.88 -9.74
N ASN A 36 -6.38 -4.71 -9.84
CA ASN A 36 -6.42 -3.78 -8.72
C ASN A 36 -7.20 -4.34 -7.53
N VAL A 37 -8.27 -5.11 -7.77
CA VAL A 37 -9.01 -5.79 -6.69
C VAL A 37 -8.08 -6.75 -5.93
N MET A 38 -7.22 -7.48 -6.64
CA MET A 38 -6.21 -8.34 -6.03
C MET A 38 -5.22 -7.52 -5.18
N GLU A 39 -4.66 -6.43 -5.73
CA GLU A 39 -3.72 -5.57 -5.01
C GLU A 39 -4.34 -4.95 -3.75
N TYR A 40 -5.59 -4.46 -3.85
CA TYR A 40 -6.33 -3.96 -2.69
C TYR A 40 -6.58 -5.04 -1.63
N SER A 41 -6.85 -6.28 -2.03
CA SER A 41 -7.03 -7.39 -1.11
C SER A 41 -5.75 -7.68 -0.33
N ILE A 42 -4.59 -7.65 -0.98
CA ILE A 42 -3.28 -7.80 -0.32
C ILE A 42 -3.08 -6.69 0.71
N GLY A 43 -3.31 -5.43 0.31
CA GLY A 43 -3.16 -4.28 1.20
C GLY A 43 -4.12 -4.32 2.38
N PHE A 44 -5.38 -4.68 2.15
CA PHE A 44 -6.42 -4.75 3.19
C PHE A 44 -6.10 -5.83 4.23
N PHE A 45 -5.89 -7.07 3.81
CA PHE A 45 -5.66 -8.17 4.75
C PHE A 45 -4.28 -8.08 5.40
N GLY A 46 -3.25 -7.61 4.68
CA GLY A 46 -1.93 -7.32 5.24
C GLY A 46 -2.00 -6.22 6.29
N GLY A 47 -2.65 -5.11 5.99
CA GLY A 47 -2.84 -3.99 6.93
C GLY A 47 -3.70 -4.36 8.13
N LEU A 48 -4.81 -5.08 7.93
CA LEU A 48 -5.69 -5.55 9.00
C LEU A 48 -4.95 -6.49 9.96
N SER A 49 -4.20 -7.45 9.43
CA SER A 49 -3.43 -8.39 10.24
C SER A 49 -2.27 -7.72 10.98
N LEU A 50 -1.63 -6.73 10.36
CA LEU A 50 -0.61 -5.90 11.03
C LEU A 50 -1.23 -5.13 12.19
N ALA A 51 -2.32 -4.42 11.97
CA ALA A 51 -3.03 -3.68 13.01
C ALA A 51 -3.48 -4.62 14.14
N TYR A 52 -4.14 -5.73 13.79
CA TYR A 52 -4.55 -6.73 14.76
C TYR A 52 -3.39 -7.25 15.60
N SER A 53 -2.26 -7.59 14.95
CA SER A 53 -1.10 -8.12 15.65
C SER A 53 -0.46 -7.09 16.59
N ILE A 54 -0.39 -5.82 16.17
CA ILE A 54 0.13 -4.73 17.01
C ILE A 54 -0.76 -4.54 18.25
N PHE A 55 -2.08 -4.54 18.06
CA PHE A 55 -3.02 -4.25 19.15
C PHE A 55 -3.21 -5.41 20.13
N THR A 56 -2.96 -6.64 19.70
CA THR A 56 -3.12 -7.84 20.54
C THR A 56 -1.81 -8.41 21.07
N SER A 57 -0.65 -7.83 20.71
CA SER A 57 0.64 -8.30 21.20
C SER A 57 1.00 -7.67 22.54
N PRO A 58 1.53 -8.44 23.49
CA PRO A 58 2.09 -7.89 24.72
C PRO A 58 3.36 -7.10 24.37
N TRP A 59 3.34 -5.82 24.63
CA TRP A 59 4.51 -4.96 24.48
C TRP A 59 5.30 -4.88 25.79
N PRO A 60 6.63 -4.79 25.75
CA PRO A 60 7.43 -4.62 26.95
C PRO A 60 7.03 -3.31 27.66
N LYS A 61 6.88 -3.39 28.98
CA LYS A 61 6.50 -2.22 29.81
C LYS A 61 7.57 -1.12 29.80
N ASN A 62 8.84 -1.51 29.70
CA ASN A 62 9.97 -0.60 29.61
C ASN A 62 10.38 -0.50 28.14
N ILE A 63 9.96 0.55 27.49
CA ILE A 63 10.42 0.88 26.15
C ILE A 63 11.75 1.61 26.32
N GLU A 64 12.84 0.97 25.92
CA GLU A 64 14.13 1.67 25.79
C GLU A 64 13.97 2.83 24.80
N THR A 65 14.58 3.96 25.12
CA THR A 65 14.60 5.09 24.17
C THR A 65 15.29 4.63 22.88
N PRO A 66 14.66 4.85 21.70
CA PRO A 66 15.23 4.42 20.43
C PRO A 66 16.66 4.96 20.28
N LYS A 67 17.57 4.11 19.84
CA LYS A 67 18.93 4.55 19.54
C LYS A 67 18.92 5.55 18.38
N PRO A 68 19.79 6.55 18.35
CA PRO A 68 19.79 7.57 17.29
C PRO A 68 19.86 6.99 15.87
N TRP A 69 20.53 5.86 15.68
CA TRP A 69 20.64 5.21 14.39
C TRP A 69 19.31 4.56 13.94
N GLU A 70 18.51 4.05 14.87
CA GLU A 70 17.20 3.44 14.57
C GLU A 70 16.24 4.48 13.98
N ASN A 71 16.23 5.68 14.56
CA ASN A 71 15.46 6.80 14.02
C ASN A 71 15.95 7.21 12.62
N ARG A 72 17.26 7.22 12.38
CA ARG A 72 17.82 7.53 11.06
C ARG A 72 17.44 6.49 10.01
N VAL A 73 17.49 5.19 10.35
CA VAL A 73 17.04 4.11 9.46
C VAL A 73 15.56 4.25 9.14
N LEU A 74 14.71 4.51 10.14
CA LEU A 74 13.29 4.72 9.93
C LEU A 74 13.02 5.90 9.00
N LEU A 75 13.71 7.01 9.17
CA LEU A 75 13.62 8.19 8.31
C LEU A 75 14.06 7.87 6.89
N LEU A 76 15.16 7.15 6.72
CA LEU A 76 15.66 6.74 5.41
C LEU A 76 14.64 5.84 4.69
N LEU A 77 14.06 4.88 5.40
CA LEU A 77 13.01 4.02 4.83
C LEU A 77 11.77 4.82 4.43
N ALA A 78 11.26 5.65 5.32
CA ALA A 78 10.01 6.38 5.10
C ALA A 78 10.14 7.52 4.08
N LEU A 79 11.24 8.27 4.12
CA LEU A 79 11.41 9.49 3.32
C LEU A 79 12.19 9.29 2.02
N VAL A 80 12.99 8.23 1.92
CA VAL A 80 13.81 7.98 0.73
C VAL A 80 13.38 6.70 0.03
N PHE A 81 13.43 5.57 0.72
CA PHE A 81 13.19 4.27 0.09
C PHE A 81 11.78 4.13 -0.48
N ILE A 82 10.73 4.42 0.31
CA ILE A 82 9.34 4.30 -0.14
C ILE A 82 9.05 5.26 -1.32
N PRO A 83 9.35 6.57 -1.25
CA PRO A 83 9.15 7.47 -2.39
C PRO A 83 9.94 7.09 -3.63
N LEU A 84 11.17 6.58 -3.46
CA LEU A 84 11.99 6.10 -4.57
C LEU A 84 11.36 4.91 -5.28
N VAL A 85 10.86 3.92 -4.53
CA VAL A 85 10.14 2.76 -5.10
C VAL A 85 8.88 3.21 -5.85
N VAL A 86 8.09 4.11 -5.27
CA VAL A 86 6.89 4.66 -5.92
C VAL A 86 7.25 5.40 -7.21
N PHE A 87 8.30 6.23 -7.18
CA PHE A 87 8.80 6.94 -8.37
C PHE A 87 9.24 5.95 -9.45
N GLN A 88 10.03 4.95 -9.09
CA GLN A 88 10.54 3.94 -10.02
C GLN A 88 9.43 3.13 -10.69
N GLN A 89 8.40 2.78 -9.94
CA GLN A 89 7.28 1.97 -10.45
C GLN A 89 6.28 2.75 -11.31
N SER A 90 6.14 4.05 -11.09
CA SER A 90 5.00 4.79 -11.64
C SER A 90 5.35 6.07 -12.40
N LEU A 91 6.49 6.67 -12.15
CA LEU A 91 6.80 8.05 -12.57
C LEU A 91 8.10 8.17 -13.38
N THR A 92 8.79 7.08 -13.69
CA THR A 92 10.00 7.13 -14.52
C THR A 92 9.68 7.45 -15.97
N ILE A 93 10.65 8.01 -16.67
CA ILE A 93 10.51 8.40 -18.08
C ILE A 93 9.95 7.26 -18.95
N PRO A 94 10.48 6.03 -18.93
CA PRO A 94 9.95 4.94 -19.75
C PRO A 94 8.48 4.60 -19.44
N VAL A 95 8.12 4.59 -18.15
CA VAL A 95 6.75 4.30 -17.71
C VAL A 95 5.78 5.38 -18.16
N LEU A 96 6.17 6.65 -18.07
CA LEU A 96 5.30 7.76 -18.50
C LEU A 96 5.22 7.85 -20.03
N ILE A 97 6.29 7.60 -20.76
CA ILE A 97 6.28 7.53 -22.24
C ILE A 97 5.30 6.44 -22.69
N GLU A 98 5.38 5.25 -22.12
CA GLU A 98 4.46 4.15 -22.46
C GLU A 98 3.00 4.50 -22.15
N ARG A 99 2.73 5.03 -20.95
CA ARG A 99 1.36 5.35 -20.53
C ARG A 99 0.75 6.50 -21.32
N LEU A 100 1.47 7.59 -21.49
CA LEU A 100 1.02 8.78 -22.18
C LEU A 100 1.01 8.59 -23.71
N GLY A 101 1.95 7.83 -24.25
CA GLY A 101 1.99 7.47 -25.66
C GLY A 101 0.75 6.72 -26.14
N LYS A 102 0.18 5.83 -25.28
CA LYS A 102 -1.12 5.19 -25.53
C LYS A 102 -2.29 6.18 -25.69
N SER A 103 -2.14 7.39 -25.18
CA SER A 103 -3.11 8.50 -25.28
C SER A 103 -2.72 9.55 -26.33
N GLY A 104 -1.69 9.29 -27.14
CA GLY A 104 -1.23 10.22 -28.20
C GLY A 104 -0.45 11.42 -27.68
N ILE A 105 0.02 11.39 -26.44
CA ILE A 105 0.83 12.47 -25.85
C ILE A 105 2.29 12.29 -26.27
N ASP A 106 2.94 13.41 -26.59
CA ASP A 106 4.31 13.45 -27.05
C ASP A 106 5.33 13.06 -25.95
N GLU A 107 6.45 12.52 -26.39
CA GLU A 107 7.53 12.06 -25.53
C GLU A 107 8.13 13.16 -24.64
N LYS A 108 8.20 14.39 -25.17
CA LYS A 108 8.71 15.54 -24.41
C LYS A 108 7.84 15.86 -23.19
N THR A 109 6.55 15.81 -23.34
CA THR A 109 5.58 16.03 -22.25
C THR A 109 5.69 14.92 -21.20
N ALA A 110 5.86 13.65 -21.61
CA ALA A 110 6.07 12.54 -20.72
C ALA A 110 7.40 12.69 -19.93
N MET A 111 8.47 13.06 -20.62
CA MET A 111 9.78 13.30 -20.00
C MET A 111 9.73 14.46 -19.00
N LEU A 112 9.10 15.59 -19.38
CA LEU A 112 8.95 16.74 -18.50
C LEU A 112 8.12 16.40 -17.25
N SER A 113 7.04 15.63 -17.41
CA SER A 113 6.21 15.16 -16.28
C SER A 113 7.00 14.29 -15.31
N SER A 114 7.87 13.41 -15.82
CA SER A 114 8.77 12.59 -14.98
C SER A 114 9.76 13.45 -14.20
N ILE A 115 10.41 14.39 -14.86
CA ILE A 115 11.40 15.30 -14.25
C ILE A 115 10.74 16.14 -13.16
N ILE A 116 9.61 16.76 -13.44
CA ILE A 116 8.87 17.58 -12.47
C ILE A 116 8.46 16.74 -11.25
N SER A 117 7.95 15.53 -11.48
CA SER A 117 7.57 14.61 -10.39
C SER A 117 8.75 14.23 -9.51
N GLY A 118 9.90 13.92 -10.13
CA GLY A 118 11.14 13.61 -9.41
C GLY A 118 11.65 14.80 -8.60
N LEU A 119 11.64 16.00 -9.17
CA LEU A 119 12.04 17.23 -8.47
C LEU A 119 11.13 17.53 -7.28
N LEU A 120 9.82 17.39 -7.43
CA LEU A 120 8.86 17.57 -6.33
C LEU A 120 9.11 16.58 -5.18
N ILE A 121 9.33 15.31 -5.49
CA ILE A 121 9.64 14.29 -4.50
C ILE A 121 10.96 14.63 -3.78
N CYS A 122 12.01 15.00 -4.52
CA CYS A 122 13.29 15.40 -3.94
C CYS A 122 13.16 16.62 -3.02
N LEU A 123 12.42 17.64 -3.43
CA LEU A 123 12.19 18.84 -2.61
C LEU A 123 11.46 18.49 -1.30
N ILE A 124 10.48 17.61 -1.35
CA ILE A 124 9.76 17.15 -0.15
C ILE A 124 10.69 16.37 0.78
N ILE A 125 11.51 15.47 0.22
CA ILE A 125 12.50 14.72 1.01
C ILE A 125 13.45 15.68 1.70
N ILE A 126 14.05 16.63 0.97
CA ILE A 126 14.97 17.62 1.52
C ILE A 126 14.29 18.44 2.61
N PHE A 127 13.08 18.92 2.37
CA PHE A 127 12.32 19.68 3.36
C PHE A 127 12.13 18.91 4.67
N TYR A 128 11.74 17.65 4.61
CA TYR A 128 11.56 16.83 5.80
C TYR A 128 12.89 16.50 6.48
N VAL A 129 13.94 16.15 5.74
CA VAL A 129 15.26 15.86 6.31
C VAL A 129 15.77 17.07 7.07
N VAL A 130 15.72 18.27 6.48
CA VAL A 130 16.15 19.51 7.14
C VAL A 130 15.30 19.81 8.39
N LYS A 131 13.99 19.59 8.29
CA LYS A 131 13.09 19.79 9.44
C LYS A 131 13.39 18.81 10.56
N PHE A 132 13.72 17.57 10.25
CA PHE A 132 14.06 16.52 11.21
C PHE A 132 15.40 16.75 11.90
N GLU A 133 16.40 17.23 11.18
CA GLU A 133 17.71 17.54 11.79
C GLU A 133 17.65 18.75 12.74
N LYS A 134 16.83 19.76 12.40
CA LYS A 134 16.70 20.99 13.22
C LYS A 134 15.83 20.82 14.46
N SER A 135 14.87 19.91 14.45
CA SER A 135 14.03 19.61 15.59
C SER A 135 14.46 18.29 16.22
N LYS A 136 14.62 18.20 17.53
CA LYS A 136 14.71 16.92 18.25
C LYS A 136 13.38 16.20 18.02
N PHE A 137 13.33 15.41 16.94
CA PHE A 137 12.10 14.92 16.37
C PHE A 137 11.44 13.88 17.27
N ILE A 138 10.26 14.20 17.72
CA ILE A 138 9.37 13.26 18.39
C ILE A 138 8.30 12.84 17.36
N PHE A 139 8.21 11.55 17.09
CA PHE A 139 7.16 10.99 16.25
C PHE A 139 5.81 11.20 16.93
N THR A 140 5.16 12.31 16.63
CA THR A 140 3.79 12.57 17.05
C THR A 140 2.82 12.06 15.99
N LYS A 141 1.58 11.77 16.38
CA LYS A 141 0.48 11.44 15.45
C LYS A 141 0.40 12.45 14.29
N ASN A 142 0.48 13.73 14.61
CA ASN A 142 0.39 14.79 13.60
C ASN A 142 1.55 14.77 12.62
N THR A 143 2.75 14.45 13.07
CA THR A 143 3.92 14.38 12.19
C THR A 143 3.84 13.21 11.22
N VAL A 144 3.48 12.02 11.71
CA VAL A 144 3.27 10.85 10.85
C VAL A 144 2.18 11.13 9.82
N LEU A 145 1.08 11.74 10.26
CA LEU A 145 -0.02 12.12 9.39
C LEU A 145 0.40 13.10 8.29
N VAL A 146 1.12 14.16 8.66
CA VAL A 146 1.57 15.19 7.70
C VAL A 146 2.53 14.58 6.67
N VAL A 147 3.47 13.74 7.09
CA VAL A 147 4.39 13.04 6.17
C VAL A 147 3.61 12.15 5.21
N PHE A 148 2.71 11.32 5.75
CA PHE A 148 1.88 10.41 4.95
C PHE A 148 1.04 11.16 3.92
N ILE A 149 0.31 12.20 4.35
CA ILE A 149 -0.53 13.00 3.45
C ILE A 149 0.30 13.68 2.37
N THR A 150 1.47 14.23 2.73
CA THR A 150 2.32 14.93 1.77
C THR A 150 2.75 13.98 0.64
N PHE A 151 3.25 12.79 0.94
CA PHE A 151 3.67 11.84 -0.08
C PHE A 151 2.50 11.31 -0.91
N ILE A 152 1.40 10.94 -0.27
CA ILE A 152 0.21 10.46 -0.99
C ILE A 152 -0.39 11.58 -1.88
N SER A 153 -0.43 12.81 -1.41
CA SER A 153 -0.97 13.93 -2.20
C SER A 153 -0.16 14.19 -3.45
N VAL A 154 1.18 14.12 -3.38
CA VAL A 154 2.01 14.24 -4.58
C VAL A 154 1.74 13.12 -5.57
N TYR A 155 1.73 11.88 -5.10
CA TYR A 155 1.44 10.73 -5.96
C TYR A 155 0.07 10.85 -6.62
N VAL A 156 -0.95 11.19 -5.85
CA VAL A 156 -2.33 11.36 -6.36
C VAL A 156 -2.40 12.52 -7.35
N ALA A 157 -1.80 13.69 -7.04
CA ALA A 157 -1.81 14.84 -7.92
C ALA A 157 -1.16 14.53 -9.27
N VAL A 158 0.04 13.91 -9.26
CA VAL A 158 0.72 13.52 -10.50
C VAL A 158 -0.09 12.48 -11.27
N SER A 159 -0.67 11.50 -10.59
CA SER A 159 -1.50 10.47 -11.19
C SER A 159 -2.76 11.06 -11.85
N PHE A 160 -3.41 12.04 -11.20
CA PHE A 160 -4.54 12.78 -11.79
C PHE A 160 -4.14 13.62 -13.01
N ILE A 161 -2.99 14.28 -12.97
CA ILE A 161 -2.48 15.05 -14.12
C ILE A 161 -2.22 14.11 -15.30
N VAL A 162 -1.48 13.03 -15.07
CA VAL A 162 -1.12 12.07 -16.12
C VAL A 162 -2.35 11.39 -16.71
N SER A 163 -3.25 10.88 -15.89
CA SER A 163 -4.41 10.11 -16.37
C SER A 163 -5.60 10.98 -16.71
N GLY A 164 -5.88 12.04 -15.94
CA GLY A 164 -7.04 12.91 -16.11
C GLY A 164 -6.80 14.01 -17.15
N VAL A 165 -5.73 14.77 -17.00
CA VAL A 165 -5.48 15.94 -17.86
C VAL A 165 -4.89 15.52 -19.19
N PHE A 166 -3.84 14.69 -19.20
CA PHE A 166 -3.18 14.30 -20.44
C PHE A 166 -3.90 13.18 -21.18
N ALA A 167 -4.34 12.15 -20.47
CA ALA A 167 -5.02 11.03 -21.10
C ALA A 167 -6.53 11.23 -21.33
N GLY A 168 -7.11 12.31 -20.81
CA GLY A 168 -8.54 12.63 -20.95
C GLY A 168 -9.49 11.60 -20.31
N LYS A 169 -8.96 10.70 -19.51
CA LYS A 169 -9.72 9.63 -18.85
C LYS A 169 -9.33 9.61 -17.38
N LEU A 170 -10.32 9.80 -16.50
CA LEU A 170 -10.13 9.62 -15.05
C LEU A 170 -10.44 8.17 -14.69
N PRO A 171 -9.42 7.30 -14.56
CA PRO A 171 -9.68 5.92 -14.14
C PRO A 171 -10.29 5.93 -12.73
N PHE A 172 -11.31 5.11 -12.52
CA PHE A 172 -12.01 4.98 -11.24
C PHE A 172 -11.05 4.76 -10.06
N ASN A 173 -9.96 4.05 -10.30
CA ASN A 173 -8.91 3.81 -9.31
C ASN A 173 -8.32 5.08 -8.70
N HIS A 174 -8.14 6.14 -9.51
CA HIS A 174 -7.59 7.40 -9.02
C HIS A 174 -8.58 8.14 -8.11
N VAL A 175 -9.87 8.01 -8.38
CA VAL A 175 -10.93 8.52 -7.49
C VAL A 175 -10.89 7.78 -6.15
N LEU A 176 -10.67 6.45 -6.17
CA LEU A 176 -10.54 5.65 -4.95
C LEU A 176 -9.35 6.08 -4.08
N TYR A 177 -8.23 6.54 -4.65
CA TYR A 177 -7.13 7.10 -3.86
C TYR A 177 -7.56 8.33 -3.06
N VAL A 178 -8.33 9.24 -3.68
CA VAL A 178 -8.86 10.42 -2.97
C VAL A 178 -9.84 9.99 -1.87
N VAL A 179 -10.75 9.06 -2.17
CA VAL A 179 -11.68 8.51 -1.18
C VAL A 179 -10.92 7.89 -0.02
N ASN A 180 -9.88 7.10 -0.29
CA ASN A 180 -9.06 6.50 0.77
C ASN A 180 -8.35 7.55 1.63
N ILE A 181 -7.81 8.62 1.03
CA ILE A 181 -7.22 9.73 1.80
C ILE A 181 -8.26 10.37 2.72
N VAL A 182 -9.45 10.66 2.19
CA VAL A 182 -10.53 11.25 2.98
C VAL A 182 -10.96 10.33 4.13
N VAL A 183 -11.12 9.03 3.86
CA VAL A 183 -11.47 8.02 4.87
C VAL A 183 -10.38 7.95 5.95
N VAL A 184 -9.12 7.89 5.56
CA VAL A 184 -8.00 7.86 6.52
C VAL A 184 -7.98 9.12 7.39
N LEU A 185 -8.15 10.31 6.78
CA LEU A 185 -8.23 11.57 7.51
C LEU A 185 -9.40 11.61 8.48
N PHE A 186 -10.55 11.11 8.06
CA PHE A 186 -11.75 11.00 8.89
C PHE A 186 -11.52 10.07 10.07
N LEU A 187 -11.02 8.85 9.83
CA LEU A 187 -10.73 7.87 10.89
C LEU A 187 -9.68 8.38 11.88
N LEU A 188 -8.66 9.09 11.43
CA LEU A 188 -7.63 9.66 12.29
C LEU A 188 -8.15 10.73 13.27
N ARG A 189 -9.31 11.35 12.98
CA ARG A 189 -9.97 12.26 13.93
C ARG A 189 -10.43 11.54 15.21
N PHE A 190 -10.87 10.29 15.08
CA PHE A 190 -11.39 9.51 16.21
C PHE A 190 -10.27 8.82 17.01
N VAL A 191 -9.07 8.71 16.47
CA VAL A 191 -7.93 8.13 17.18
C VAL A 191 -7.31 9.17 18.11
N GLN A 192 -7.78 9.24 19.35
CA GLN A 192 -7.31 10.23 20.32
C GLN A 192 -5.88 9.97 20.78
N ASN A 193 -5.46 8.72 20.94
CA ASN A 193 -4.09 8.34 21.31
C ASN A 193 -3.71 6.99 20.71
N PRO A 194 -2.94 6.93 19.63
CA PRO A 194 -2.58 5.67 18.99
C PRO A 194 -1.71 4.74 19.85
N PHE A 195 -1.08 5.28 20.90
CA PHE A 195 -0.19 4.51 21.78
C PHE A 195 -0.81 4.10 23.13
N VAL A 196 -2.03 4.57 23.44
CA VAL A 196 -2.77 4.15 24.63
C VAL A 196 -3.89 3.20 24.18
N MET A 197 -3.51 2.08 23.64
CA MET A 197 -4.46 1.01 23.41
C MET A 197 -4.53 0.11 24.64
N LYS A 198 -5.77 -0.08 25.13
CA LYS A 198 -6.06 -1.12 26.11
C LYS A 198 -5.69 -2.43 25.45
N ILE A 199 -4.56 -2.99 25.84
CA ILE A 199 -4.11 -4.29 25.32
C ILE A 199 -5.21 -5.28 25.64
N ILE A 200 -5.86 -5.81 24.62
CA ILE A 200 -6.82 -6.90 24.78
C ILE A 200 -6.00 -8.15 25.08
N THR A 201 -5.64 -8.30 26.35
CA THR A 201 -4.73 -9.36 26.83
C THR A 201 -5.36 -10.74 26.82
N ASP A 202 -6.68 -10.84 26.68
CA ASP A 202 -7.41 -12.08 26.93
C ASP A 202 -7.69 -12.93 25.67
N LEU A 203 -7.35 -12.45 24.50
CA LEU A 203 -7.46 -13.25 23.28
C LEU A 203 -6.31 -14.25 23.17
N LYS A 204 -6.42 -15.38 23.84
CA LYS A 204 -5.56 -16.55 23.64
C LYS A 204 -5.86 -17.19 22.29
N ILE A 205 -5.30 -16.62 21.22
CA ILE A 205 -5.40 -17.24 19.91
C ILE A 205 -4.44 -18.43 19.85
N ASN A 206 -5.00 -19.58 19.56
CA ASN A 206 -4.18 -20.73 19.19
C ASN A 206 -3.65 -20.50 17.77
N HIS A 207 -2.42 -20.00 17.66
CA HIS A 207 -1.79 -19.65 16.39
C HIS A 207 -1.78 -20.80 15.39
N LEU A 208 -1.62 -22.04 15.88
CA LEU A 208 -1.62 -23.21 15.02
C LEU A 208 -3.01 -23.47 14.42
N ARG A 209 -4.07 -23.36 15.22
CA ARG A 209 -5.44 -23.50 14.72
C ARG A 209 -5.80 -22.38 13.74
N PHE A 210 -5.39 -21.16 14.04
CA PHE A 210 -5.62 -20.03 13.14
C PHE A 210 -4.91 -20.22 11.80
N LEU A 211 -3.63 -20.62 11.81
CA LEU A 211 -2.88 -20.93 10.59
C LEU A 211 -3.53 -22.08 9.81
N ALA A 212 -3.87 -23.18 10.48
CA ALA A 212 -4.52 -24.32 9.84
C ALA A 212 -5.85 -23.92 9.19
N THR A 213 -6.67 -23.10 9.87
CA THR A 213 -7.94 -22.60 9.31
C THR A 213 -7.70 -21.79 8.05
N ILE A 214 -6.74 -20.86 8.07
CA ILE A 214 -6.40 -20.03 6.88
C ILE A 214 -5.90 -20.91 5.74
N LEU A 215 -5.01 -21.88 6.00
CA LEU A 215 -4.52 -22.80 4.98
C LEU A 215 -5.64 -23.64 4.38
N VAL A 216 -6.57 -24.14 5.19
CA VAL A 216 -7.75 -24.87 4.71
C VAL A 216 -8.60 -23.98 3.81
N ILE A 217 -8.87 -22.74 4.20
CA ILE A 217 -9.64 -21.79 3.37
C ILE A 217 -8.94 -21.55 2.04
N ILE A 218 -7.63 -21.32 2.04
CA ILE A 218 -6.85 -21.12 0.80
C ILE A 218 -6.94 -22.36 -0.11
N VAL A 219 -6.79 -23.55 0.43
CA VAL A 219 -6.91 -24.79 -0.34
C VAL A 219 -8.32 -24.97 -0.91
N LEU A 220 -9.35 -24.70 -0.12
CA LEU A 220 -10.74 -24.78 -0.60
C LEU A 220 -11.00 -23.76 -1.71
N LEU A 221 -10.49 -22.53 -1.59
CA LEU A 221 -10.60 -21.52 -2.64
C LEU A 221 -9.86 -21.95 -3.91
N ALA A 222 -8.67 -22.52 -3.79
CA ALA A 222 -7.92 -23.04 -4.93
C ALA A 222 -8.65 -24.20 -5.63
N LEU A 223 -9.17 -25.16 -4.86
CA LEU A 223 -9.95 -26.27 -5.41
C LEU A 223 -11.23 -25.78 -6.10
N LEU A 224 -11.92 -24.82 -5.52
CA LEU A 224 -13.11 -24.21 -6.10
C LEU A 224 -12.76 -23.57 -7.45
N LEU A 225 -11.68 -22.81 -7.52
CA LEU A 225 -11.23 -22.16 -8.76
C LEU A 225 -10.89 -23.18 -9.84
N VAL A 226 -10.10 -24.21 -9.53
CA VAL A 226 -9.72 -25.25 -10.49
C VAL A 226 -10.96 -25.92 -11.12
N ASN A 227 -12.04 -26.04 -10.35
CA ASN A 227 -13.27 -26.64 -10.87
C ASN A 227 -14.14 -25.67 -11.69
N ILE A 228 -13.99 -24.36 -11.52
CA ILE A 228 -14.87 -23.35 -12.15
C ILE A 228 -14.24 -22.76 -13.41
N HIS A 229 -12.91 -22.58 -13.44
CA HIS A 229 -12.34 -21.68 -14.45
C HIS A 229 -12.10 -22.32 -15.82
N GLY A 230 -12.12 -23.63 -16.00
CA GLY A 230 -11.77 -24.22 -17.30
C GLY A 230 -10.43 -23.71 -17.85
N GLU A 231 -10.31 -23.58 -19.16
CA GLU A 231 -9.15 -22.93 -19.79
C GLU A 231 -9.27 -21.41 -19.74
N LEU A 232 -8.34 -20.75 -19.04
CA LEU A 232 -8.27 -19.30 -18.95
C LEU A 232 -7.41 -18.74 -20.08
N ASN A 233 -8.04 -18.14 -21.08
CA ASN A 233 -7.35 -17.46 -22.17
C ASN A 233 -6.43 -16.34 -21.64
N GLY A 234 -5.14 -16.39 -21.99
CA GLY A 234 -4.15 -15.37 -21.62
C GLY A 234 -3.40 -15.62 -20.30
N PHE A 235 -3.67 -16.71 -19.59
CA PHE A 235 -2.93 -17.05 -18.36
C PHE A 235 -1.59 -17.74 -18.64
N HIS A 236 -1.43 -18.35 -19.81
CA HIS A 236 -0.20 -19.06 -20.18
C HIS A 236 1.02 -18.16 -20.28
N ASN A 237 0.85 -16.88 -20.64
CA ASN A 237 1.97 -15.95 -20.84
C ASN A 237 2.60 -15.42 -19.54
N ARG A 238 2.14 -15.84 -18.36
CA ARG A 238 2.72 -15.41 -17.07
C ARG A 238 3.70 -16.42 -16.47
N PHE A 239 3.70 -17.63 -16.95
CA PHE A 239 4.51 -18.73 -16.42
C PHE A 239 5.41 -19.38 -17.49
N GLU A 240 5.38 -18.86 -18.72
CA GLU A 240 6.36 -19.08 -19.76
C GLU A 240 7.39 -17.95 -19.79
#